data_3fd7c45af45f9e1f6368095ce4a2bbb4
#
_entry.id   3fd7c45af45f9e1f6368095ce4a2bbb4
#
_cell.length_a   1.000
_cell.length_b   1.000
_cell.length_c   1.000
_cell.angle_alpha   90.00
_cell.angle_beta   90.00
_cell.angle_gamma   90.00
#
_symmetry.space_group_name_H-M   'P 1'
#
loop_
_entity.id
_entity.type
_entity.pdbx_description
1 polymer ?
#
loop_
_entity_poly.entity_id
_entity_poly.type
_entity_poly.pdbx_seq_one_letter_code
_entity_poly.pdbx_strand_id
1 'polypeptide(L)'
;MHITLRQLEVFAEVLKSGSTTQASQRLALSQSAVSAALADLEGQLGILLFDRIGKRLLVNEHGRLLYPRALGLLEQAREIEQLFTEDKGAIRIYASSTIGNYILPEIIARYRQDFPELPLELSVGNSQDVINAVSDFGVDIGLIE
;
A
#
# COMPACT_ATOMS: atom_id res chain seq x y z
N MET A 1 9.43 11.86 14.47
CA MET A 1 9.48 10.74 13.51
C MET A 1 10.69 10.96 12.62
N HIS A 2 11.51 9.92 12.42
CA HIS A 2 12.78 10.06 11.68
C HIS A 2 12.82 9.22 10.39
N ILE A 3 11.97 8.18 10.29
CA ILE A 3 11.84 7.35 9.10
C ILE A 3 11.09 8.12 8.02
N THR A 4 11.57 8.03 6.78
CA THR A 4 10.95 8.67 5.62
C THR A 4 10.37 7.63 4.66
N LEU A 5 9.34 8.02 3.89
CA LEU A 5 8.79 7.16 2.83
C LEU A 5 9.85 6.79 1.78
N ARG A 6 10.77 7.70 1.49
CA ARG A 6 11.89 7.43 0.56
C ARG A 6 12.79 6.31 1.05
N GLN A 7 13.10 6.27 2.33
CA GLN A 7 13.88 5.17 2.92
C GLN A 7 13.14 3.83 2.83
N LEU A 8 11.85 3.83 3.08
CA LEU A 8 11.01 2.62 2.94
C LEU A 8 10.92 2.17 1.48
N GLU A 9 10.82 3.09 0.53
CA GLU A 9 10.83 2.79 -0.90
C GLU A 9 12.16 2.16 -1.34
N VAL A 10 13.28 2.75 -0.92
CA VAL A 10 14.62 2.20 -1.17
C VAL A 10 14.75 0.79 -0.58
N PHE A 11 14.35 0.60 0.67
CA PHE A 11 14.36 -0.71 1.32
C PHE A 11 13.55 -1.74 0.52
N ALA A 12 12.31 -1.41 0.16
CA ALA A 12 11.43 -2.30 -0.59
C ALA A 12 12.02 -2.68 -1.96
N GLU A 13 12.63 -1.73 -2.66
CA GLU A 13 13.23 -1.99 -3.96
C GLU A 13 14.53 -2.80 -3.87
N VAL A 14 15.37 -2.56 -2.85
CA VAL A 14 16.55 -3.40 -2.59
C VAL A 14 16.16 -4.83 -2.26
N LEU A 15 15.10 -5.03 -1.46
CA LEU A 15 14.58 -6.37 -1.16
C LEU A 15 14.11 -7.09 -2.43
N LYS A 16 13.38 -6.38 -3.27
CA LYS A 16 12.80 -6.92 -4.52
C LYS A 16 13.86 -7.29 -5.54
N SER A 17 14.89 -6.44 -5.70
CA SER A 17 15.95 -6.62 -6.69
C SER A 17 17.15 -7.44 -6.17
N GLY A 18 17.33 -7.54 -4.86
CA GLY A 18 18.47 -8.19 -4.22
C GLY A 18 19.81 -7.44 -4.36
N SER A 19 19.79 -6.20 -4.86
CA SER A 19 20.99 -5.43 -5.19
C SER A 19 20.74 -3.93 -5.09
N THR A 20 21.68 -3.23 -4.45
CA THR A 20 21.65 -1.74 -4.42
C THR A 20 21.83 -1.12 -5.81
N THR A 21 22.58 -1.78 -6.69
CA THR A 21 22.79 -1.33 -8.07
C THR A 21 21.50 -1.38 -8.88
N GLN A 22 20.78 -2.50 -8.83
CA GLN A 22 19.50 -2.64 -9.53
C GLN A 22 18.43 -1.71 -8.95
N ALA A 23 18.37 -1.58 -7.63
CA ALA A 23 17.46 -0.65 -6.97
C ALA A 23 17.75 0.81 -7.41
N SER A 24 19.02 1.20 -7.50
CA SER A 24 19.40 2.55 -7.94
C SER A 24 18.90 2.86 -9.36
N GLN A 25 19.01 1.89 -10.26
CA GLN A 25 18.54 2.04 -11.64
C GLN A 25 17.01 2.20 -11.69
N ARG A 26 16.27 1.38 -10.95
CA ARG A 26 14.80 1.42 -10.93
C ARG A 26 14.24 2.68 -10.28
N LEU A 27 14.94 3.20 -9.26
CA LEU A 27 14.53 4.40 -8.54
C LEU A 27 15.09 5.70 -9.14
N ALA A 28 15.88 5.60 -10.21
CA ALA A 28 16.60 6.74 -10.81
C ALA A 28 17.46 7.50 -9.78
N LEU A 29 18.13 6.76 -8.91
CA LEU A 29 19.05 7.28 -7.89
C LEU A 29 20.48 6.83 -8.17
N SER A 30 21.46 7.50 -7.53
CA SER A 30 22.81 6.96 -7.47
C SER A 30 22.89 5.77 -6.51
N GLN A 31 23.82 4.84 -6.76
CA GLN A 31 24.05 3.70 -5.86
C GLN A 31 24.45 4.16 -4.45
N SER A 32 25.23 5.24 -4.34
CA SER A 32 25.60 5.83 -3.06
C SER A 32 24.39 6.37 -2.30
N ALA A 33 23.43 6.98 -3.00
CA ALA A 33 22.18 7.46 -2.37
C ALA A 33 21.32 6.30 -1.86
N VAL A 34 21.22 5.22 -2.63
CA VAL A 34 20.50 4.00 -2.19
C VAL A 34 21.18 3.39 -0.97
N SER A 35 22.50 3.23 -1.00
CA SER A 35 23.25 2.67 0.14
C SER A 35 23.14 3.55 1.38
N ALA A 36 23.22 4.87 1.24
CA ALA A 36 23.06 5.81 2.36
C ALA A 36 21.66 5.76 2.95
N ALA A 37 20.62 5.78 2.13
CA ALA A 37 19.23 5.71 2.59
C ALA A 37 18.94 4.41 3.35
N LEU A 38 19.46 3.28 2.87
CA LEU A 38 19.33 2.00 3.56
C LEU A 38 20.10 1.99 4.90
N ALA A 39 21.33 2.47 4.92
CA ALA A 39 22.13 2.56 6.14
C ALA A 39 21.49 3.49 7.19
N ASP A 40 20.93 4.61 6.77
CA ASP A 40 20.23 5.54 7.64
C ASP A 40 18.97 4.90 8.23
N LEU A 41 18.19 4.15 7.44
CA LEU A 41 17.01 3.43 7.91
C LEU A 41 17.40 2.38 8.97
N GLU A 42 18.40 1.56 8.67
CA GLU A 42 18.92 0.55 9.62
C GLU A 42 19.47 1.20 10.89
N GLY A 43 20.18 2.31 10.77
CA GLY A 43 20.67 3.08 11.91
C GLY A 43 19.57 3.65 12.78
N GLN A 44 18.49 4.17 12.18
CA GLN A 44 17.33 4.71 12.90
C GLN A 44 16.54 3.60 13.61
N LEU A 45 16.45 2.41 13.01
CA LEU A 45 15.79 1.26 13.60
C LEU A 45 16.67 0.53 14.63
N GLY A 46 17.99 0.75 14.60
CA GLY A 46 18.96 0.07 15.46
C GLY A 46 19.14 -1.41 15.11
N ILE A 47 18.78 -1.83 13.90
CA ILE A 47 18.86 -3.21 13.42
C ILE A 47 19.28 -3.25 11.96
N LEU A 48 19.87 -4.37 11.53
CA LEU A 48 20.10 -4.66 10.11
C LEU A 48 18.84 -5.32 9.52
N LEU A 49 18.53 -4.99 8.28
CA LEU A 49 17.41 -5.53 7.52
C LEU A 49 17.85 -6.59 6.49
N PHE A 50 19.16 -6.59 6.18
CA PHE A 50 19.79 -7.50 5.25
C PHE A 50 21.04 -8.14 5.83
N ASP A 51 21.29 -9.39 5.46
CA ASP A 51 22.56 -10.07 5.65
C ASP A 51 23.40 -9.93 4.38
N ARG A 52 24.70 -9.69 4.54
CA ARG A 52 25.62 -9.62 3.41
C ARG A 52 26.29 -10.97 3.21
N ILE A 53 26.04 -11.62 2.07
CA ILE A 53 26.69 -12.84 1.65
C ILE A 53 27.44 -12.57 0.35
N GLY A 54 28.73 -12.33 0.46
CA GLY A 54 29.56 -11.88 -0.66
C GLY A 54 29.11 -10.50 -1.16
N LYS A 55 28.72 -10.41 -2.43
CA LYS A 55 28.21 -9.18 -3.05
C LYS A 55 26.68 -9.06 -3.00
N ARG A 56 25.98 -10.03 -2.43
CA ARG A 56 24.51 -10.06 -2.39
C ARG A 56 23.99 -9.58 -1.04
N LEU A 57 22.84 -8.92 -1.09
CA LEU A 57 22.04 -8.56 0.07
C LEU A 57 20.86 -9.54 0.15
N LEU A 58 20.79 -10.29 1.25
CA LEU A 58 19.67 -11.20 1.54
C LEU A 58 18.86 -10.61 2.69
N VAL A 59 17.55 -10.48 2.48
CA VAL A 59 16.66 -10.01 3.53
C VAL A 59 16.70 -10.96 4.72
N ASN A 60 16.91 -10.42 5.93
CA ASN A 60 16.84 -11.16 7.17
C ASN A 60 15.42 -11.16 7.78
N GLU A 61 15.26 -11.72 8.98
CA GLU A 61 13.95 -11.77 9.66
C GLU A 61 13.37 -10.38 9.93
N HIS A 62 14.21 -9.41 10.31
CA HIS A 62 13.77 -8.03 10.55
C HIS A 62 13.24 -7.39 9.24
N GLY A 63 13.94 -7.59 8.14
CA GLY A 63 13.52 -7.11 6.84
C GLY A 63 12.20 -7.75 6.39
N ARG A 64 12.01 -9.05 6.62
CA ARG A 64 10.74 -9.73 6.33
C ARG A 64 9.59 -9.22 7.17
N LEU A 65 9.84 -8.85 8.42
CA LEU A 65 8.83 -8.25 9.30
C LEU A 65 8.47 -6.83 8.88
N LEU A 66 9.44 -6.03 8.43
CA LEU A 66 9.24 -4.65 8.00
C LEU A 66 8.54 -4.57 6.64
N TYR A 67 8.85 -5.47 5.71
CA TYR A 67 8.45 -5.38 4.30
C TYR A 67 6.95 -5.16 4.08
N PRO A 68 6.03 -5.98 4.63
CA PRO A 68 4.58 -5.77 4.42
C PRO A 68 4.09 -4.45 5.01
N ARG A 69 4.67 -3.99 6.11
CA ARG A 69 4.33 -2.69 6.72
C ARG A 69 4.82 -1.52 5.88
N ALA A 70 6.03 -1.63 5.33
CA ALA A 70 6.58 -0.63 4.41
C ALA A 70 5.72 -0.51 3.14
N LEU A 71 5.32 -1.63 2.54
CA LEU A 71 4.43 -1.63 1.37
C LEU A 71 3.08 -0.99 1.68
N GLY A 72 2.48 -1.27 2.83
CA GLY A 72 1.23 -0.66 3.24
C GLY A 72 1.32 0.86 3.36
N LEU A 73 2.38 1.38 3.98
CA LEU A 73 2.61 2.83 4.09
C LEU A 73 2.87 3.50 2.74
N LEU A 74 3.63 2.84 1.86
CA LEU A 74 3.89 3.36 0.52
C LEU A 74 2.63 3.41 -0.33
N GLU A 75 1.76 2.42 -0.21
CA GLU A 75 0.47 2.42 -0.90
C GLU A 75 -0.45 3.53 -0.40
N GLN A 76 -0.57 3.70 0.91
CA GLN A 76 -1.32 4.82 1.50
C GLN A 76 -0.78 6.19 1.05
N ALA A 77 0.54 6.33 0.93
CA ALA A 77 1.14 7.57 0.43
C ALA A 77 0.76 7.83 -1.04
N ARG A 78 0.75 6.79 -1.89
CA ARG A 78 0.30 6.90 -3.28
C ARG A 78 -1.19 7.26 -3.39
N GLU A 79 -2.02 6.67 -2.55
CA GLU A 79 -3.44 7.02 -2.47
C GLU A 79 -3.62 8.51 -2.14
N ILE A 80 -2.82 9.05 -1.21
CA ILE A 80 -2.84 10.48 -0.89
C ILE A 80 -2.43 11.35 -2.09
N GLU A 81 -1.37 10.96 -2.81
CA GLU A 81 -0.92 11.66 -4.01
C GLU A 81 -1.99 11.70 -5.10
N GLN A 82 -2.79 10.65 -5.21
CA GLN A 82 -3.85 10.51 -6.20
C GLN A 82 -5.17 11.17 -5.79
N LEU A 83 -5.32 11.52 -4.52
CA LEU A 83 -6.58 11.98 -3.94
C LEU A 83 -7.15 13.24 -4.62
N PHE A 84 -6.29 14.08 -5.17
CA PHE A 84 -6.64 15.35 -5.82
C PHE A 84 -6.33 15.38 -7.32
N THR A 85 -5.91 14.25 -7.89
CA THR A 85 -5.83 14.11 -9.33
C THR A 85 -7.25 13.98 -9.89
N GLU A 86 -7.54 14.61 -11.05
CA GLU A 86 -8.86 14.63 -11.68
C GLU A 86 -9.36 13.25 -12.18
N ASP A 87 -8.62 12.21 -11.93
CA ASP A 87 -9.10 10.84 -12.14
C ASP A 87 -10.27 10.61 -11.16
N LYS A 88 -11.43 10.41 -11.74
CA LYS A 88 -12.67 10.08 -11.03
C LYS A 88 -12.41 8.88 -10.14
N GLY A 89 -12.10 9.15 -8.87
CA GLY A 89 -11.81 8.12 -7.89
C GLY A 89 -12.93 7.08 -7.85
N ALA A 90 -12.59 5.81 -7.69
CA ALA A 90 -13.57 4.76 -7.50
C ALA A 90 -14.43 5.07 -6.27
N ILE A 91 -15.76 4.93 -6.38
CA ILE A 91 -16.63 4.90 -5.21
C ILE A 91 -16.36 3.60 -4.47
N ARG A 92 -15.84 3.70 -3.26
CA ARG A 92 -15.53 2.54 -2.41
C ARG A 92 -16.68 2.27 -1.47
N ILE A 93 -17.27 1.09 -1.61
CA ILE A 93 -18.41 0.64 -0.80
C ILE A 93 -17.97 -0.56 0.03
N TYR A 94 -18.29 -0.55 1.31
CA TYR A 94 -18.18 -1.72 2.15
C TYR A 94 -19.56 -2.10 2.69
N ALA A 95 -19.98 -3.32 2.51
CA ALA A 95 -21.31 -3.77 2.91
C ALA A 95 -21.25 -5.01 3.81
N SER A 96 -22.23 -5.14 4.69
CA SER A 96 -22.47 -6.40 5.39
C SER A 96 -22.76 -7.51 4.39
N SER A 97 -22.53 -8.76 4.81
CA SER A 97 -22.65 -9.94 3.93
C SER A 97 -24.04 -10.06 3.29
N THR A 98 -25.11 -9.76 4.02
CA THR A 98 -26.46 -9.80 3.49
C THR A 98 -26.67 -8.75 2.40
N ILE A 99 -26.32 -7.50 2.67
CA ILE A 99 -26.47 -6.39 1.72
C ILE A 99 -25.56 -6.57 0.52
N GLY A 100 -24.28 -6.91 0.76
CA GLY A 100 -23.29 -7.06 -0.30
C GLY A 100 -23.56 -8.19 -1.27
N ASN A 101 -24.11 -9.32 -0.79
CA ASN A 101 -24.34 -10.49 -1.62
C ASN A 101 -25.73 -10.53 -2.28
N TYR A 102 -26.74 -9.94 -1.66
CA TYR A 102 -28.12 -10.11 -2.11
C TYR A 102 -28.78 -8.82 -2.63
N ILE A 103 -28.34 -7.65 -2.18
CA ILE A 103 -28.97 -6.38 -2.54
C ILE A 103 -28.11 -5.60 -3.54
N LEU A 104 -26.82 -5.43 -3.24
CA LEU A 104 -25.95 -4.59 -4.04
C LEU A 104 -25.64 -5.07 -5.46
N PRO A 105 -25.60 -6.36 -5.79
CA PRO A 105 -25.24 -6.80 -7.15
C PRO A 105 -26.14 -6.21 -8.24
N GLU A 106 -27.46 -6.16 -8.00
CA GLU A 106 -28.42 -5.58 -8.94
C GLU A 106 -28.23 -4.07 -9.08
N ILE A 107 -28.04 -3.38 -7.95
CA ILE A 107 -27.82 -1.93 -7.92
C ILE A 107 -26.52 -1.55 -8.64
N ILE A 108 -25.43 -2.31 -8.40
CA ILE A 108 -24.13 -2.09 -9.03
C ILE A 108 -24.21 -2.37 -10.53
N ALA A 109 -24.90 -3.42 -10.94
CA ALA A 109 -25.10 -3.72 -12.35
C ALA A 109 -25.78 -2.56 -13.07
N ARG A 110 -26.82 -1.99 -12.46
CA ARG A 110 -27.54 -0.82 -13.00
C ARG A 110 -26.65 0.43 -13.00
N TYR A 111 -25.95 0.70 -11.91
CA TYR A 111 -25.00 1.81 -11.82
C TYR A 111 -23.95 1.77 -12.93
N ARG A 112 -23.37 0.60 -13.21
CA ARG A 112 -22.37 0.43 -14.28
C ARG A 112 -22.93 0.63 -15.69
N GLN A 113 -24.22 0.38 -15.89
CA GLN A 113 -24.89 0.68 -17.17
C GLN A 113 -25.10 2.17 -17.36
N ASP A 114 -25.48 2.88 -16.29
CA ASP A 114 -25.77 4.31 -16.33
C ASP A 114 -24.48 5.16 -16.29
N PHE A 115 -23.43 4.67 -15.63
CA PHE A 115 -22.17 5.39 -15.39
C PHE A 115 -20.93 4.52 -15.68
N PRO A 116 -20.69 4.10 -16.93
CA PRO A 116 -19.61 3.16 -17.26
C PRO A 116 -18.21 3.69 -16.99
N GLU A 117 -18.03 5.02 -17.00
CA GLU A 117 -16.74 5.69 -16.77
C GLU A 117 -16.42 5.94 -15.30
N LEU A 118 -17.35 5.62 -14.38
CA LEU A 118 -17.15 5.81 -12.96
C LEU A 118 -16.84 4.47 -12.29
N PRO A 119 -15.58 4.23 -11.87
CA PRO A 119 -15.22 2.98 -11.21
C PRO A 119 -15.90 2.85 -9.86
N LEU A 120 -16.29 1.63 -9.49
CA LEU A 120 -16.89 1.29 -8.21
C LEU A 120 -16.23 0.04 -7.68
N GLU A 121 -15.80 0.10 -6.42
CA GLU A 121 -15.23 -1.01 -5.67
C GLU A 121 -16.18 -1.43 -4.56
N LEU A 122 -16.45 -2.73 -4.46
CA LEU A 122 -17.26 -3.30 -3.40
C LEU A 122 -16.44 -4.28 -2.57
N SER A 123 -16.41 -4.05 -1.27
CA SER A 123 -15.94 -4.99 -0.27
C SER A 123 -17.12 -5.53 0.55
N VAL A 124 -17.04 -6.77 0.98
CA VAL A 124 -18.08 -7.43 1.77
C VAL A 124 -17.46 -8.04 3.03
N GLY A 125 -18.08 -7.82 4.18
CA GLY A 125 -17.62 -8.35 5.45
C GLY A 125 -18.72 -8.34 6.53
N ASN A 126 -18.33 -8.36 7.79
CA ASN A 126 -19.28 -8.22 8.88
C ASN A 126 -19.56 -6.73 9.19
N SER A 127 -20.63 -6.46 9.93
CA SER A 127 -21.06 -5.09 10.25
C SER A 127 -20.00 -4.31 11.04
N GLN A 128 -19.21 -4.98 11.90
CA GLN A 128 -18.15 -4.32 12.65
C GLN A 128 -17.00 -3.87 11.74
N ASP A 129 -16.64 -4.69 10.75
CA ASP A 129 -15.61 -4.34 9.76
C ASP A 129 -16.04 -3.13 8.93
N VAL A 130 -17.32 -3.07 8.55
CA VAL A 130 -17.88 -1.92 7.83
C VAL A 130 -17.80 -0.65 8.67
N ILE A 131 -18.19 -0.70 9.95
CA ILE A 131 -18.11 0.45 10.86
C ILE A 131 -16.66 0.94 11.00
N ASN A 132 -15.73 0.02 11.20
CA ASN A 132 -14.32 0.35 11.32
C ASN A 132 -13.79 1.01 10.04
N ALA A 133 -14.09 0.45 8.86
CA ALA A 133 -13.66 0.99 7.58
C ALA A 133 -14.19 2.41 7.32
N VAL A 134 -15.44 2.70 7.71
CA VAL A 134 -16.00 4.06 7.61
C VAL A 134 -15.32 5.00 8.61
N SER A 135 -15.12 4.56 9.86
CA SER A 135 -14.48 5.37 10.91
C SER A 135 -13.04 5.74 10.57
N ASP A 136 -12.33 4.85 9.90
CA ASP A 136 -10.94 5.03 9.46
C ASP A 136 -10.82 5.70 8.08
N PHE A 137 -11.95 6.18 7.53
CA PHE A 137 -12.01 6.78 6.18
C PHE A 137 -11.51 5.85 5.06
N GLY A 138 -11.52 4.55 5.29
CA GLY A 138 -11.08 3.53 4.33
C GLY A 138 -12.05 3.32 3.17
N VAL A 139 -13.31 3.73 3.32
CA VAL A 139 -14.37 3.64 2.30
C VAL A 139 -15.25 4.88 2.30
N ASP A 140 -15.96 5.10 1.20
CA ASP A 140 -16.82 6.27 1.02
C ASP A 140 -18.23 6.01 1.54
N ILE A 141 -18.69 4.75 1.45
CA ILE A 141 -20.03 4.33 1.88
C ILE A 141 -19.94 3.00 2.63
N GLY A 142 -20.54 2.97 3.81
CA GLY A 142 -20.75 1.74 4.59
C GLY A 142 -22.23 1.37 4.64
N LEU A 143 -22.59 0.10 4.39
CA LEU A 143 -23.95 -0.40 4.42
C LEU A 143 -24.05 -1.59 5.39
N ILE A 144 -24.86 -1.43 6.41
CA ILE A 144 -25.13 -2.44 7.44
C ILE A 144 -26.61 -2.61 7.66
N GLU A 145 -27.00 -3.78 8.13
CA GLU A 145 -28.35 -4.10 8.62
C GLU A 145 -28.42 -4.03 10.14
#